data_9a5f2154d5b7a899973c0f3cc26fbfdc
#
_entry.id   9a5f2154d5b7a899973c0f3cc26fbfdc
#
_cell.length_a   1.000
_cell.length_b   1.000
_cell.length_c   1.000
_cell.angle_alpha   90.00
_cell.angle_beta   90.00
_cell.angle_gamma   90.00
#
_symmetry.space_group_name_H-M   'P 1'
#
loop_
_entity.id
_entity.type
_entity.pdbx_description
1 polymer ?
#
loop_
_entity_poly.entity_id
_entity_poly.type
_entity_poly.pdbx_seq_one_letter_code
_entity_poly.pdbx_strand_id
1 'polypeptide(L)'
;MEYILINRDGDAKIIADYKTSFETYTLKELVKSYNKEAKCGIVGVHRQALCLAALRQEFKERLKESPVYLLEHVLGLVGPIKIVNGNIVIKESFYE
;
A
#
# COMPACT_ATOMS: atom_id res chain seq x y z
N MET A 1 -5.10 12.84 -6.94
CA MET A 1 -4.58 12.24 -5.71
C MET A 1 -5.37 12.74 -4.52
N GLU A 2 -5.83 11.86 -3.68
CA GLU A 2 -6.65 12.21 -2.53
C GLU A 2 -5.80 12.74 -1.38
N TYR A 3 -6.33 13.76 -0.68
CA TYR A 3 -5.73 14.25 0.55
C TYR A 3 -6.21 13.35 1.69
N ILE A 4 -5.28 12.74 2.41
CA ILE A 4 -5.61 11.76 3.43
C ILE A 4 -5.14 12.25 4.79
N LEU A 5 -6.07 12.42 5.72
CA LEU A 5 -5.77 12.75 7.10
C LEU A 5 -5.75 11.47 7.93
N ILE A 6 -4.57 11.13 8.46
CA ILE A 6 -4.39 9.95 9.31
C ILE A 6 -4.16 10.43 10.74
N ASN A 7 -5.17 11.04 11.31
CA ASN A 7 -5.10 11.57 12.67
C ASN A 7 -6.42 11.53 13.42
N ARG A 8 -7.34 10.65 12.97
CA ARG A 8 -8.57 10.41 13.72
C ARG A 8 -8.30 9.48 14.89
N ASP A 9 -9.14 9.58 15.92
CA ASP A 9 -9.07 8.66 17.04
C ASP A 9 -9.26 7.23 16.52
N GLY A 10 -8.36 6.32 16.92
CA GLY A 10 -8.39 4.92 16.51
C GLY A 10 -7.68 4.60 15.20
N ASP A 11 -7.23 5.61 14.43
CA ASP A 11 -6.55 5.35 13.15
C ASP A 11 -5.28 4.52 13.35
N ALA A 12 -4.47 4.88 14.33
CA ALA A 12 -3.23 4.15 14.61
C ALA A 12 -3.50 2.68 14.92
N LYS A 13 -4.57 2.39 15.64
CA LYS A 13 -4.95 1.01 15.95
C LYS A 13 -5.38 0.24 14.70
N ILE A 14 -6.15 0.88 13.84
CA ILE A 14 -6.62 0.25 12.59
C ILE A 14 -5.44 -0.03 11.67
N ILE A 15 -4.51 0.91 11.55
CA ILE A 15 -3.28 0.70 10.76
C ILE A 15 -2.48 -0.46 11.35
N ALA A 16 -2.34 -0.52 12.68
CA ALA A 16 -1.63 -1.61 13.34
C ALA A 16 -2.31 -2.96 13.10
N ASP A 17 -3.64 -3.01 13.10
CA ASP A 17 -4.39 -4.24 12.83
C ASP A 17 -4.15 -4.72 11.39
N TYR A 18 -4.20 -3.82 10.41
CA TYR A 18 -3.87 -4.16 9.02
C TYR A 18 -2.42 -4.62 8.91
N LYS A 19 -1.50 -3.91 9.57
CA LYS A 19 -0.08 -4.25 9.55
C LYS A 19 0.16 -5.66 10.08
N THR A 20 -0.51 -6.01 11.18
CA THR A 20 -0.43 -7.36 11.77
C THR A 20 -0.91 -8.41 10.77
N SER A 21 -2.01 -8.15 10.07
CA SER A 21 -2.51 -9.06 9.04
C SER A 21 -1.49 -9.21 7.91
N PHE A 22 -0.93 -8.10 7.42
CA PHE A 22 0.03 -8.13 6.32
C PHE A 22 1.33 -8.84 6.69
N GLU A 23 1.71 -8.85 7.96
CA GLU A 23 2.90 -9.58 8.42
C GLU A 23 2.79 -11.08 8.14
N THR A 24 1.57 -11.62 8.07
CA THR A 24 1.34 -13.04 7.78
C THR A 24 1.34 -13.33 6.28
N TYR A 25 1.31 -12.31 5.44
CA TYR A 25 1.25 -12.49 3.98
C TYR A 25 2.62 -12.85 3.43
N THR A 26 2.65 -13.71 2.41
CA THR A 26 3.85 -13.86 1.59
C THR A 26 4.05 -12.58 0.79
N LEU A 27 5.25 -12.36 0.28
CA LEU A 27 5.51 -11.20 -0.56
C LEU A 27 4.60 -11.20 -1.79
N LYS A 28 4.37 -12.36 -2.38
CA LYS A 28 3.46 -12.51 -3.52
C LYS A 28 2.03 -12.07 -3.18
N GLU A 29 1.55 -12.48 -2.00
CA GLU A 29 0.22 -12.09 -1.53
C GLU A 29 0.14 -10.58 -1.27
N LEU A 30 1.20 -10.00 -0.72
CA LEU A 30 1.28 -8.58 -0.44
C LEU A 30 1.21 -7.77 -1.75
N VAL A 31 1.98 -8.19 -2.75
CA VAL A 31 1.97 -7.58 -4.09
C VAL A 31 0.58 -7.68 -4.71
N LYS A 32 -0.06 -8.83 -4.60
CA LYS A 32 -1.41 -9.03 -5.13
C LYS A 32 -2.42 -8.10 -4.47
N SER A 33 -2.33 -7.94 -3.14
CA SER A 33 -3.20 -7.03 -2.40
C SER A 33 -2.98 -5.58 -2.83
N TYR A 34 -1.73 -5.17 -2.97
CA TYR A 34 -1.42 -3.83 -3.46
C TYR A 34 -1.96 -3.60 -4.88
N ASN A 35 -1.72 -4.54 -5.79
CA ASN A 35 -2.16 -4.38 -7.18
C ASN A 35 -3.68 -4.30 -7.29
N LYS A 36 -4.40 -4.99 -6.43
CA LYS A 36 -5.85 -4.90 -6.36
C LYS A 36 -6.29 -3.48 -6.00
N GLU A 37 -5.65 -2.89 -4.99
CA GLU A 37 -5.94 -1.51 -4.59
C GLU A 37 -5.55 -0.52 -5.68
N ALA A 38 -4.40 -0.72 -6.33
CA ALA A 38 -3.94 0.16 -7.39
C ALA A 38 -4.89 0.13 -8.60
N LYS A 39 -5.42 -1.04 -8.93
CA LYS A 39 -6.37 -1.19 -10.03
C LYS A 39 -7.68 -0.44 -9.77
N CYS A 40 -8.16 -0.48 -8.52
CA CYS A 40 -9.35 0.25 -8.12
C CYS A 40 -9.10 1.75 -8.01
N GLY A 41 -7.85 2.14 -7.80
CA GLY A 41 -7.47 3.53 -7.57
C GLY A 41 -7.84 4.01 -6.18
N ILE A 42 -7.50 5.26 -5.89
CA ILE A 42 -7.84 5.87 -4.61
C ILE A 42 -9.26 6.44 -4.72
N VAL A 43 -10.19 5.85 -3.97
CA VAL A 43 -11.61 6.21 -4.06
C VAL A 43 -12.06 7.14 -2.93
N GLY A 44 -11.11 7.63 -2.11
CA GLY A 44 -11.43 8.62 -1.07
C GLY A 44 -12.02 8.04 0.20
N VAL A 45 -12.08 6.73 0.34
CA VAL A 45 -12.58 6.08 1.54
C VAL A 45 -11.49 6.07 2.60
N HIS A 46 -11.79 6.60 3.78
CA HIS A 46 -10.79 6.70 4.86
C HIS A 46 -10.18 5.35 5.23
N ARG A 47 -10.97 4.29 5.25
CA ARG A 47 -10.48 2.95 5.57
C ARG A 47 -9.44 2.46 4.56
N GLN A 48 -9.64 2.77 3.28
CA GLN A 48 -8.65 2.45 2.24
C GLN A 48 -7.33 3.16 2.53
N ALA A 49 -7.39 4.41 2.96
CA ALA A 49 -6.19 5.16 3.31
C ALA A 49 -5.41 4.47 4.42
N LEU A 50 -6.09 3.96 5.44
CA LEU A 50 -5.44 3.25 6.55
C LEU A 50 -4.84 1.93 6.08
N CYS A 51 -5.52 1.22 5.20
CA CYS A 51 -5.00 -0.01 4.59
C CYS A 51 -3.74 0.28 3.77
N LEU A 52 -3.75 1.33 2.96
CA LEU A 52 -2.59 1.73 2.14
C LEU A 52 -1.42 2.16 3.01
N ALA A 53 -1.69 2.85 4.13
CA ALA A 53 -0.63 3.22 5.07
C ALA A 53 0.05 1.98 5.66
N ALA A 54 -0.74 0.96 6.01
CA ALA A 54 -0.21 -0.29 6.54
C ALA A 54 0.59 -1.05 5.47
N LEU A 55 0.11 -1.09 4.21
CA LEU A 55 0.84 -1.69 3.10
C LEU A 55 2.19 -1.00 2.90
N ARG A 56 2.21 0.34 2.96
CA ARG A 56 3.45 1.10 2.84
C ARG A 56 4.45 0.68 3.90
N GLN A 57 4.02 0.59 5.15
CA GLN A 57 4.90 0.18 6.25
C GLN A 57 5.46 -1.22 6.02
N GLU A 58 4.61 -2.16 5.62
CA GLU A 58 5.04 -3.54 5.41
C GLU A 58 6.01 -3.67 4.25
N PHE A 59 5.76 -3.00 3.12
CA PHE A 59 6.69 -3.00 2.00
C PHE A 59 8.04 -2.41 2.39
N LYS A 60 8.04 -1.30 3.12
CA LYS A 60 9.29 -0.67 3.55
C LYS A 60 10.10 -1.56 4.48
N GLU A 61 9.45 -2.32 5.34
CA GLU A 61 10.15 -3.26 6.22
C GLU A 61 10.79 -4.40 5.44
N ARG A 62 10.08 -4.93 4.43
CA ARG A 62 10.58 -6.09 3.68
C ARG A 62 11.57 -5.73 2.59
N LEU A 63 11.33 -4.62 1.88
CA LEU A 63 12.07 -4.28 0.67
C LEU A 63 12.80 -2.94 0.77
N LYS A 64 12.62 -2.21 1.86
CA LYS A 64 13.14 -0.86 2.10
C LYS A 64 12.61 0.18 1.11
N GLU A 65 11.60 -0.22 0.32
CA GLU A 65 10.91 0.68 -0.60
C GLU A 65 9.44 0.26 -0.65
N SER A 66 8.58 1.15 -1.13
CA SER A 66 7.14 0.89 -1.19
C SER A 66 6.54 1.46 -2.48
N PRO A 67 5.57 0.73 -3.09
CA PRO A 67 4.80 1.29 -4.21
C PRO A 67 3.75 2.30 -3.76
N VAL A 68 3.46 2.35 -2.47
CA VAL A 68 2.62 3.39 -1.87
C VAL A 68 3.56 4.47 -1.37
N TYR A 69 3.49 5.66 -1.96
CA TYR A 69 4.36 6.76 -1.52
C TYR A 69 3.56 7.81 -0.77
N LEU A 70 4.25 8.57 0.06
CA LEU A 70 3.68 9.67 0.81
C LEU A 70 4.43 10.94 0.44
N LEU A 71 3.70 11.90 -0.12
CA LEU A 71 4.24 13.21 -0.46
C LEU A 71 3.47 14.23 0.38
N GLU A 72 4.14 14.79 1.37
CA GLU A 72 3.50 15.67 2.37
C GLU A 72 2.39 14.91 3.10
N HIS A 73 1.14 15.22 2.86
CA HIS A 73 0.00 14.53 3.49
C HIS A 73 -0.82 13.73 2.50
N VAL A 74 -0.24 13.45 1.32
CA VAL A 74 -0.97 12.78 0.24
C VAL A 74 -0.36 11.43 -0.06
N LEU A 75 -1.17 10.38 0.01
CA LEU A 75 -0.75 9.05 -0.42
C LEU A 75 -0.96 8.91 -1.92
N GLY A 76 0.02 8.29 -2.58
CA GLY A 76 -0.08 8.01 -4.01
C GLY A 76 0.38 6.59 -4.30
N LEU A 77 0.00 6.11 -5.48
CA LEU A 77 0.33 4.77 -5.93
C LEU A 77 1.10 4.87 -7.24
N VAL A 78 2.18 4.08 -7.37
CA VAL A 78 3.01 4.11 -8.59
C VAL A 78 2.38 3.34 -9.74
N GLY A 79 1.26 2.64 -9.52
CA GLY A 79 0.65 1.78 -10.52
C GLY A 79 0.91 0.31 -10.19
N PRO A 80 0.58 -0.60 -11.11
CA PRO A 80 0.77 -2.03 -10.86
C PRO A 80 2.25 -2.37 -10.77
N ILE A 81 2.57 -3.35 -9.93
CA ILE A 81 3.97 -3.73 -9.70
C ILE A 81 4.15 -5.24 -9.82
N LYS A 82 5.41 -5.63 -9.99
CA LYS A 82 5.88 -7.01 -9.85
C LYS A 82 7.21 -6.97 -9.11
N ILE A 83 7.63 -8.11 -8.59
CA ILE A 83 8.91 -8.22 -7.91
C ILE A 83 9.89 -8.95 -8.83
N VAL A 84 11.05 -8.34 -9.07
CA VAL A 84 12.12 -8.91 -9.87
C VAL A 84 13.40 -8.82 -9.05
N ASN A 85 13.99 -9.97 -8.75
CA ASN A 85 15.22 -10.07 -7.95
C ASN A 85 15.11 -9.30 -6.61
N GLY A 86 13.94 -9.36 -5.98
CA GLY A 86 13.72 -8.70 -4.69
C GLY A 86 13.43 -7.21 -4.79
N ASN A 87 13.32 -6.68 -6.00
CA ASN A 87 13.07 -5.24 -6.21
C ASN A 87 11.68 -5.02 -6.81
N ILE A 88 11.08 -3.88 -6.45
CA ILE A 88 9.80 -3.47 -7.01
C ILE A 88 10.03 -2.91 -8.41
N VAL A 89 9.29 -3.47 -9.39
CA VAL A 89 9.32 -3.01 -10.78
C VAL A 89 7.89 -2.63 -11.17
N ILE A 90 7.73 -1.43 -11.73
CA ILE A 90 6.41 -0.96 -12.17
C ILE A 90 6.05 -1.69 -13.46
N LYS A 91 4.85 -2.28 -13.49
CA LYS A 91 4.32 -2.94 -14.69
C LYS A 91 3.69 -1.91 -15.62
N GLU A 92 3.62 -2.22 -16.88
CA GLU A 92 2.97 -1.34 -17.86
C GLU A 92 1.45 -1.48 -17.81
N SER A 93 0.94 -2.62 -17.37
CA SER A 93 -0.49 -2.89 -17.35
C SER A 93 -0.85 -3.80 -16.18
N PHE A 94 -2.09 -3.65 -15.69
CA PHE A 94 -2.63 -4.54 -14.66
C PHE A 94 -2.84 -5.97 -15.19
N TYR A 95 -2.83 -6.17 -16.49
CA TYR A 95 -3.18 -7.43 -17.14
C TYR A 95 -1.98 -8.18 -17.72
N GLU A 96 -0.80 -7.73 -17.41
CA GLU A 96 0.42 -8.44 -17.81
C GLU A 96 0.65 -9.70 -17.01
#